data_e83d034003db91b520fbad22462ca76f
#
_entry.id   e83d034003db91b520fbad22462ca76f
#
_cell.length_a   1.000
_cell.length_b   1.000
_cell.length_c   1.000
_cell.angle_alpha   90.00
_cell.angle_beta   90.00
_cell.angle_gamma   90.00
#
_symmetry.space_group_name_H-M   'P 1'
#
loop_
_entity.id
_entity.type
_entity.pdbx_description
1 polymer ?
#
loop_
_entity_poly.entity_id
_entity_poly.type
_entity_poly.pdbx_seq_one_letter_code
_entity_poly.pdbx_strand_id
1 'polypeptide(L)'
;MNAARYVYASFAAATVVVLTFTSCGARGPAPGTPEALYVELGCAKCHGDALQGLRSGPPLVNLKDRWQEDELVAYLQNPKAVMEREPRLAYIAEQYPIAMPAFVSTDEAKLRDVAGFILSKSDS
;
A
#
# COMPACT_ATOMS: atom_id res chain seq x y z
N MET A 1 -7.97 -67.65 -51.72
CA MET A 1 -8.95 -67.28 -50.66
C MET A 1 -8.22 -66.79 -49.46
N ASN A 2 -7.87 -65.50 -49.45
CA ASN A 2 -7.12 -64.91 -48.35
C ASN A 2 -7.90 -63.70 -47.80
N ALA A 3 -8.49 -63.92 -46.64
CA ALA A 3 -9.20 -62.88 -45.91
C ALA A 3 -8.18 -61.95 -45.28
N ALA A 4 -8.09 -60.71 -45.78
CA ALA A 4 -7.30 -59.65 -45.20
C ALA A 4 -8.05 -59.08 -43.98
N ARG A 5 -7.48 -59.26 -42.81
CA ARG A 5 -7.95 -58.66 -41.55
C ARG A 5 -7.46 -57.22 -41.48
N TYR A 6 -8.35 -56.28 -41.66
CA TYR A 6 -8.08 -54.87 -41.35
C TYR A 6 -8.17 -54.64 -39.85
N VAL A 7 -7.02 -54.35 -39.20
CA VAL A 7 -6.98 -53.95 -37.86
C VAL A 7 -7.11 -52.42 -37.86
N TYR A 8 -8.25 -51.91 -37.45
CA TYR A 8 -8.42 -50.48 -37.19
C TYR A 8 -7.78 -50.11 -35.84
N ALA A 9 -6.62 -49.47 -35.90
CA ALA A 9 -6.04 -48.85 -34.73
C ALA A 9 -6.75 -47.53 -34.44
N SER A 10 -7.63 -47.54 -33.45
CA SER A 10 -8.27 -46.33 -32.96
C SER A 10 -7.26 -45.49 -32.15
N PHE A 11 -6.73 -44.42 -32.73
CA PHE A 11 -5.99 -43.41 -32.00
C PHE A 11 -6.99 -42.53 -31.24
N ALA A 12 -7.13 -42.77 -29.95
CA ALA A 12 -7.81 -41.85 -29.04
C ALA A 12 -6.88 -40.69 -28.79
N ALA A 13 -7.13 -39.57 -29.46
CA ALA A 13 -6.45 -38.30 -29.17
C ALA A 13 -6.98 -37.75 -27.83
N ALA A 14 -6.21 -37.93 -26.75
CA ALA A 14 -6.50 -37.31 -25.47
C ALA A 14 -6.15 -35.83 -25.57
N THR A 15 -7.17 -34.98 -25.74
CA THR A 15 -7.01 -33.52 -25.69
C THR A 15 -6.83 -33.10 -24.24
N VAL A 16 -5.59 -32.85 -23.86
CA VAL A 16 -5.27 -32.24 -22.53
C VAL A 16 -5.64 -30.75 -22.57
N VAL A 17 -6.77 -30.43 -22.00
CA VAL A 17 -7.17 -29.05 -21.78
C VAL A 17 -6.36 -28.52 -20.61
N VAL A 18 -5.29 -27.78 -20.89
CA VAL A 18 -4.53 -27.02 -19.86
C VAL A 18 -5.35 -25.80 -19.51
N LEU A 19 -6.08 -25.87 -18.39
CA LEU A 19 -6.71 -24.73 -17.75
C LEU A 19 -5.62 -23.85 -17.12
N THR A 20 -5.17 -22.84 -17.83
CA THR A 20 -4.33 -21.80 -17.27
C THR A 20 -5.21 -20.93 -16.35
N PHE A 21 -5.17 -21.21 -15.07
CA PHE A 21 -5.72 -20.28 -14.07
C PHE A 21 -4.86 -19.02 -14.06
N THR A 22 -5.31 -18.00 -14.77
CA THR A 22 -4.77 -16.65 -14.64
C THR A 22 -5.21 -16.15 -13.26
N SER A 23 -4.36 -16.38 -12.26
CA SER A 23 -4.54 -15.83 -10.92
C SER A 23 -4.38 -14.31 -11.01
N CYS A 24 -5.49 -13.59 -11.16
CA CYS A 24 -5.57 -12.14 -10.96
C CYS A 24 -5.51 -11.86 -9.46
N GLY A 25 -4.38 -12.20 -8.83
CA GLY A 25 -4.05 -11.74 -7.49
C GLY A 25 -3.70 -10.27 -7.59
N ALA A 26 -4.46 -9.40 -6.93
CA ALA A 26 -4.02 -8.04 -6.65
C ALA A 26 -2.69 -8.15 -5.90
N ARG A 27 -1.58 -7.92 -6.61
CA ARG A 27 -0.26 -7.90 -5.99
C ARG A 27 -0.20 -6.62 -5.17
N GLY A 28 -0.03 -6.77 -3.85
CA GLY A 28 0.34 -5.67 -2.99
C GLY A 28 1.66 -5.04 -3.45
N PRO A 29 2.06 -3.91 -2.85
CA PRO A 29 3.30 -3.24 -3.21
C PRO A 29 4.49 -4.19 -3.07
N ALA A 30 5.49 -4.02 -3.94
CA ALA A 30 6.69 -4.85 -3.92
C ALA A 30 7.44 -4.68 -2.59
N PRO A 31 7.92 -5.77 -1.95
CA PRO A 31 8.66 -5.70 -0.70
C PRO A 31 9.85 -4.74 -0.78
N GLY A 32 10.06 -3.95 0.28
CA GLY A 32 11.17 -3.00 0.36
C GLY A 32 10.96 -1.69 -0.40
N THR A 33 9.78 -1.47 -0.98
CA THR A 33 9.43 -0.17 -1.57
C THR A 33 8.87 0.79 -0.52
N PRO A 34 8.96 2.12 -0.73
CA PRO A 34 8.33 3.11 0.17
C PRO A 34 6.81 2.89 0.32
N GLU A 35 6.14 2.44 -0.73
CA GLU A 35 4.73 2.08 -0.68
C GLU A 35 4.47 0.86 0.21
N ALA A 36 5.34 -0.16 0.15
CA ALA A 36 5.25 -1.31 1.04
C ALA A 36 5.46 -0.90 2.50
N LEU A 37 6.41 0.02 2.78
CA LEU A 37 6.63 0.58 4.11
C LEU A 37 5.41 1.34 4.64
N TYR A 38 4.71 2.10 3.80
CA TYR A 38 3.45 2.78 4.14
C TYR A 38 2.40 1.78 4.66
N VAL A 39 2.28 0.63 4.01
CA VAL A 39 1.37 -0.45 4.42
C VAL A 39 1.90 -1.17 5.67
N GLU A 40 3.18 -1.50 5.71
CA GLU A 40 3.83 -2.22 6.81
C GLU A 40 3.76 -1.44 8.13
N LEU A 41 3.99 -0.14 8.10
CA LEU A 41 3.87 0.75 9.25
C LEU A 41 2.40 0.99 9.67
N GLY A 42 1.44 0.50 8.89
CA GLY A 42 0.02 0.59 9.20
C GLY A 42 -0.63 1.92 8.84
N CYS A 43 0.03 2.79 8.10
CA CYS A 43 -0.52 4.09 7.68
C CYS A 43 -1.82 3.94 6.90
N ALA A 44 -1.89 2.95 6.01
CA ALA A 44 -3.07 2.64 5.20
C ALA A 44 -4.32 2.33 6.02
N LYS A 45 -4.18 1.81 7.25
CA LYS A 45 -5.32 1.47 8.13
C LYS A 45 -6.15 2.69 8.55
N CYS A 46 -5.52 3.87 8.56
CA CYS A 46 -6.17 5.12 8.93
C CYS A 46 -6.30 6.07 7.76
N HIS A 47 -5.29 6.13 6.88
CA HIS A 47 -5.24 7.09 5.77
C HIS A 47 -5.72 6.52 4.44
N GLY A 48 -6.00 5.19 4.37
CA GLY A 48 -6.39 4.50 3.16
C GLY A 48 -5.21 4.12 2.25
N ASP A 49 -5.40 3.12 1.40
CA ASP A 49 -4.35 2.63 0.50
C ASP A 49 -3.96 3.64 -0.59
N ALA A 50 -4.89 4.50 -0.97
CA ALA A 50 -4.69 5.58 -1.93
C ALA A 50 -4.62 6.97 -1.26
N LEU A 51 -4.27 7.04 0.01
CA LEU A 51 -4.17 8.28 0.80
C LEU A 51 -5.49 9.07 0.90
N GLN A 52 -6.61 8.48 0.53
CA GLN A 52 -7.94 9.11 0.46
C GLN A 52 -8.55 9.45 1.82
N GLY A 53 -7.95 8.98 2.91
CA GLY A 53 -8.51 9.08 4.25
C GLY A 53 -9.60 8.04 4.51
N LEU A 54 -9.81 7.75 5.78
CA LEU A 54 -10.87 6.88 6.29
C LEU A 54 -11.53 7.54 7.51
N ARG A 55 -12.51 6.87 8.10
CA ARG A 55 -13.14 7.37 9.35
C ARG A 55 -12.14 7.46 10.53
N SER A 56 -11.04 6.74 10.45
CA SER A 56 -9.98 6.67 11.47
C SER A 56 -8.83 7.67 11.27
N GLY A 57 -8.73 8.30 10.09
CA GLY A 57 -7.66 9.27 9.82
C GLY A 57 -7.94 10.12 8.59
N PRO A 58 -7.35 11.33 8.54
CA PRO A 58 -7.56 12.29 7.47
C PRO A 58 -6.99 11.84 6.12
N PRO A 59 -7.51 12.36 5.00
CA PRO A 59 -6.87 12.22 3.70
C PRO A 59 -5.50 12.93 3.69
N LEU A 60 -4.56 12.31 2.99
CA LEU A 60 -3.21 12.84 2.81
C LEU A 60 -3.08 13.46 1.41
N VAL A 61 -3.75 14.58 1.21
CA VAL A 61 -3.84 15.28 -0.08
C VAL A 61 -3.21 16.67 0.00
N ASN A 62 -2.60 17.12 -1.09
CA ASN A 62 -1.99 18.45 -1.22
C ASN A 62 -0.96 18.73 -0.11
N LEU A 63 -0.18 17.73 0.26
CA LEU A 63 0.77 17.88 1.37
C LEU A 63 2.03 18.63 0.96
N LYS A 64 2.49 18.54 -0.28
CA LYS A 64 3.69 19.22 -0.77
C LYS A 64 3.66 20.73 -0.59
N ASP A 65 2.47 21.33 -0.64
CA ASP A 65 2.30 22.78 -0.45
C ASP A 65 2.49 23.20 1.01
N ARG A 66 2.52 22.25 1.94
CA ARG A 66 2.45 22.51 3.39
C ARG A 66 3.50 21.83 4.21
N TRP A 67 4.20 20.83 3.63
CA TRP A 67 5.17 20.01 4.33
C TRP A 67 6.47 19.90 3.56
N GLN A 68 7.55 20.12 4.27
CA GLN A 68 8.87 19.64 3.83
C GLN A 68 9.07 18.21 4.36
N GLU A 69 9.92 17.44 3.70
CA GLU A 69 10.18 16.04 4.08
C GLU A 69 10.66 15.92 5.54
N ASP A 70 11.61 16.78 5.97
CA ASP A 70 12.13 16.77 7.33
C ASP A 70 11.06 17.08 8.38
N GLU A 71 10.14 17.98 8.06
CA GLU A 71 9.01 18.33 8.94
C GLU A 71 8.03 17.15 9.07
N LEU A 72 7.77 16.46 7.98
CA LEU A 72 6.92 15.27 7.97
C LEU A 72 7.58 14.13 8.75
N VAL A 73 8.88 13.92 8.59
CA VAL A 73 9.63 12.93 9.39
C VAL A 73 9.55 13.27 10.88
N ALA A 74 9.76 14.53 11.26
CA ALA A 74 9.63 14.97 12.65
C ALA A 74 8.22 14.73 13.21
N TYR A 75 7.19 14.97 12.39
CA TYR A 75 5.80 14.67 12.75
C TYR A 75 5.58 13.17 12.96
N LEU A 76 6.08 12.32 12.08
CA LEU A 76 5.98 10.88 12.21
C LEU A 76 6.68 10.35 13.47
N GLN A 77 7.81 10.95 13.84
CA GLN A 77 8.53 10.59 15.06
C GLN A 77 7.82 11.04 16.34
N ASN A 78 7.24 12.24 16.34
CA ASN A 78 6.57 12.78 17.51
C ASN A 78 5.41 13.72 17.13
N PRO A 79 4.24 13.14 16.75
CA PRO A 79 3.08 13.93 16.34
C PRO A 79 2.64 14.94 17.41
N LYS A 80 2.68 14.55 18.68
CA LYS A 80 2.23 15.38 19.78
C LYS A 80 3.07 16.67 19.88
N ALA A 81 4.39 16.58 19.87
CA ALA A 81 5.27 17.73 19.97
C ALA A 81 5.12 18.69 18.78
N VAL A 82 4.80 18.16 17.59
CA VAL A 82 4.55 19.01 16.41
C VAL A 82 3.18 19.67 16.50
N MET A 83 2.14 18.95 16.93
CA MET A 83 0.78 19.51 17.12
C MET A 83 0.75 20.63 18.17
N GLU A 84 1.59 20.57 19.20
CA GLU A 84 1.70 21.66 20.19
C GLU A 84 2.17 22.99 19.58
N ARG A 85 2.89 22.93 18.45
CA ARG A 85 3.41 24.12 17.72
C ARG A 85 2.57 24.48 16.50
N GLU A 86 1.74 23.54 16.05
CA GLU A 86 0.92 23.65 14.85
C GLU A 86 -0.57 23.44 15.17
N PRO A 87 -1.27 24.50 15.64
CA PRO A 87 -2.67 24.39 16.06
C PRO A 87 -3.61 23.80 15.00
N ARG A 88 -3.30 23.99 13.72
CA ARG A 88 -4.05 23.41 12.62
C ARG A 88 -4.04 21.88 12.66
N LEU A 89 -2.92 21.27 13.01
CA LEU A 89 -2.79 19.82 13.11
C LEU A 89 -3.54 19.27 14.31
N ALA A 90 -3.50 19.99 15.45
CA ALA A 90 -4.29 19.66 16.63
C ALA A 90 -5.79 19.67 16.31
N TYR A 91 -6.26 20.72 15.64
CA TYR A 91 -7.66 20.83 15.20
C TYR A 91 -8.10 19.68 14.28
N ILE A 92 -7.24 19.28 13.33
CA ILE A 92 -7.53 18.14 12.46
C ILE A 92 -7.58 16.85 13.28
N ALA A 93 -6.63 16.64 14.18
CA ALA A 93 -6.55 15.42 15.00
C ALA A 93 -7.78 15.22 15.90
N GLU A 94 -8.38 16.31 16.42
CA GLU A 94 -9.60 16.26 17.24
C GLU A 94 -10.83 15.73 16.49
N GLN A 95 -10.80 15.73 15.16
CA GLN A 95 -11.92 15.27 14.34
C GLN A 95 -11.92 13.76 14.12
N TYR A 96 -10.87 13.08 14.56
CA TYR A 96 -10.72 11.63 14.37
C TYR A 96 -10.64 10.90 15.70
N PRO A 97 -11.24 9.70 15.80
CA PRO A 97 -11.34 8.97 17.07
C PRO A 97 -10.00 8.36 17.52
N ILE A 98 -9.02 8.30 16.63
CA ILE A 98 -7.73 7.65 16.88
C ILE A 98 -6.62 8.67 16.68
N ALA A 99 -5.79 8.84 17.69
CA ALA A 99 -4.61 9.70 17.59
C ALA A 99 -3.55 9.06 16.67
N MET A 100 -2.87 9.88 15.89
CA MET A 100 -1.72 9.45 15.08
C MET A 100 -0.64 8.85 15.99
N PRO A 101 -0.18 7.61 15.78
CA PRO A 101 0.86 7.01 16.60
C PRO A 101 2.22 7.64 16.31
N ALA A 102 3.11 7.63 17.32
CA ALA A 102 4.50 8.03 17.15
C ALA A 102 5.37 6.84 16.74
N PHE A 103 6.20 7.01 15.72
CA PHE A 103 7.09 5.98 15.19
C PHE A 103 8.51 6.08 15.74
N VAL A 104 8.63 6.23 17.06
CA VAL A 104 9.91 6.47 17.77
C VAL A 104 10.95 5.34 17.62
N SER A 105 10.50 4.12 17.37
CA SER A 105 11.36 2.95 17.21
C SER A 105 11.67 2.61 15.75
N THR A 106 11.13 3.39 14.81
CA THR A 106 11.34 3.17 13.38
C THR A 106 12.62 3.90 12.95
N ASP A 107 13.42 3.23 12.15
CA ASP A 107 14.62 3.82 11.56
C ASP A 107 14.27 5.08 10.75
N GLU A 108 15.06 6.14 10.92
CA GLU A 108 14.79 7.44 10.28
C GLU A 108 14.83 7.35 8.76
N ALA A 109 15.70 6.51 8.18
CA ALA A 109 15.76 6.32 6.74
C ALA A 109 14.44 5.74 6.21
N LYS A 110 13.84 4.80 6.91
CA LYS A 110 12.51 4.26 6.57
C LYS A 110 11.41 5.32 6.69
N LEU A 111 11.48 6.18 7.69
CA LEU A 111 10.52 7.30 7.83
C LEU A 111 10.67 8.30 6.70
N ARG A 112 11.90 8.59 6.24
CA ARG A 112 12.15 9.43 5.06
C ARG A 112 11.57 8.81 3.78
N ASP A 113 11.78 7.52 3.57
CA ASP A 113 11.21 6.80 2.43
C ASP A 113 9.68 6.90 2.40
N VAL A 114 9.04 6.68 3.54
CA VAL A 114 7.57 6.81 3.67
C VAL A 114 7.13 8.26 3.51
N ALA A 115 7.81 9.24 4.09
CA ALA A 115 7.49 10.65 3.94
C ALA A 115 7.60 11.09 2.47
N GLY A 116 8.67 10.71 1.78
CA GLY A 116 8.84 10.96 0.36
C GLY A 116 7.74 10.33 -0.49
N PHE A 117 7.35 9.09 -0.19
CA PHE A 117 6.22 8.43 -0.85
C PHE A 117 4.92 9.20 -0.64
N ILE A 118 4.57 9.54 0.59
CA ILE A 118 3.36 10.29 0.93
C ILE A 118 3.35 11.62 0.17
N LEU A 119 4.43 12.39 0.23
CA LEU A 119 4.53 13.67 -0.45
C LEU A 119 4.41 13.52 -1.97
N SER A 120 5.01 12.48 -2.56
CA SER A 120 4.95 12.24 -4.00
C SER A 120 3.56 11.87 -4.50
N LYS A 121 2.76 11.22 -3.66
CA LYS A 121 1.41 10.73 -4.01
C LYS A 121 0.30 11.69 -3.61
N SER A 122 0.56 12.61 -2.69
CA SER A 122 -0.46 13.51 -2.14
C SER A 122 -1.06 14.50 -3.14
N ASP A 123 -0.45 14.66 -4.30
CA ASP A 123 -0.88 15.60 -5.35
C ASP A 123 -1.66 14.91 -6.49
N SER A 124 -2.01 13.64 -6.34
CA SER A 124 -2.65 12.83 -7.40
C SER A 124 -4.16 12.80 -7.28
#